data_b47919cbebb621de1b55857aaa2b9c9f
#
_entry.id   b47919cbebb621de1b55857aaa2b9c9f
#
_cell.length_a   1.000
_cell.length_b   1.000
_cell.length_c   1.000
_cell.angle_alpha   90.00
_cell.angle_beta   90.00
_cell.angle_gamma   90.00
#
_symmetry.space_group_name_H-M   'P 1'
#
loop_
_entity.id
_entity.type
_entity.pdbx_description
1 polymer ?
#
loop_
_entity_poly.entity_id
_entity_poly.type
_entity_poly.pdbx_seq_one_letter_code
_entity_poly.pdbx_strand_id
1 'polypeptide(L)'
;KTIQLSEIIVGNSAAYIQKVYDRIKDNLIGNYTIDFFLRNVLKQEKETIVLQDLSGKKNQNISSKDKISIEILNMRKVKLYDKKEGIDFKFQNFEEISNLVAPSPSGCNFTEIEFNDENYKKIEFESKNKNTQGLGIKGYLVINKKDLAIVEFKMSSDIDTDLLPYSKFMLSKVKYRTPEWNKHIKFIKDVASNKYYPVSLKMDVKVEVVTDKKSFYFNNSIDLFTTSAPRDEKIIPNFSTDKDLFKAKFIYSADFWKSQNQLPLTKELDNFLKLVADKKDKTKEYEVTGNF
;
A
#
# COMPACT_ATOMS: atom_id res chain seq x y z
N LYS A 1 19.92 9.55 -32.84
CA LYS A 1 18.69 9.37 -32.03
C LYS A 1 18.27 10.72 -31.52
N THR A 2 17.21 11.29 -32.07
CA THR A 2 16.61 12.54 -31.63
C THR A 2 15.77 12.21 -30.39
N ILE A 3 16.14 12.80 -29.25
CA ILE A 3 15.31 12.73 -28.02
C ILE A 3 14.23 13.80 -28.21
N GLN A 4 12.99 13.38 -28.45
CA GLN A 4 11.85 14.29 -28.36
C GLN A 4 11.64 14.61 -26.89
N LEU A 5 11.91 15.86 -26.50
CA LEU A 5 11.51 16.40 -25.21
C LEU A 5 10.01 16.63 -25.26
N SER A 6 9.28 16.03 -24.31
CA SER A 6 7.85 16.29 -24.12
C SER A 6 7.63 17.79 -23.85
N GLU A 7 6.64 18.37 -24.49
CA GLU A 7 6.28 19.77 -24.31
C GLU A 7 5.78 20.00 -22.87
N ILE A 8 6.49 20.85 -22.12
CA ILE A 8 6.08 21.23 -20.76
C ILE A 8 5.03 22.33 -20.90
N ILE A 9 3.76 21.98 -20.68
CA ILE A 9 2.67 22.96 -20.65
C ILE A 9 2.71 23.66 -19.28
N VAL A 10 3.27 24.86 -19.23
CA VAL A 10 3.27 25.72 -18.04
C VAL A 10 1.92 26.38 -17.88
N GLY A 11 0.93 25.62 -17.37
CA GLY A 11 -0.35 26.14 -16.91
C GLY A 11 -0.33 26.31 -15.37
N ASN A 12 -1.36 26.98 -14.80
CA ASN A 12 -1.53 27.09 -13.34
C ASN A 12 -2.01 25.74 -12.77
N SER A 13 -1.15 24.71 -12.79
CA SER A 13 -1.47 23.34 -12.39
C SER A 13 -1.88 23.25 -10.93
N ALA A 14 -1.36 24.12 -10.05
CA ALA A 14 -1.74 24.15 -8.64
C ALA A 14 -3.21 24.56 -8.45
N ALA A 15 -3.71 25.57 -9.18
CA ALA A 15 -5.12 25.98 -9.13
C ALA A 15 -6.04 24.89 -9.71
N TYR A 16 -5.59 24.17 -10.76
CA TYR A 16 -6.34 23.04 -11.28
C TYR A 16 -6.41 21.89 -10.26
N ILE A 17 -5.31 21.56 -9.60
CA ILE A 17 -5.28 20.55 -8.54
C ILE A 17 -6.17 20.93 -7.36
N GLN A 18 -6.22 22.22 -6.97
CA GLN A 18 -7.15 22.66 -5.94
C GLN A 18 -8.60 22.36 -6.32
N LYS A 19 -9.02 22.63 -7.57
CA LYS A 19 -10.38 22.30 -8.06
C LYS A 19 -10.65 20.79 -8.01
N VAL A 20 -9.64 19.95 -8.31
CA VAL A 20 -9.76 18.49 -8.22
C VAL A 20 -9.98 18.07 -6.75
N TYR A 21 -9.25 18.68 -5.82
CA TYR A 21 -9.37 18.36 -4.39
C TYR A 21 -10.71 18.80 -3.79
N ASP A 22 -11.22 19.95 -4.22
CA ASP A 22 -12.55 20.43 -3.80
C ASP A 22 -13.66 19.44 -4.19
N ARG A 23 -13.44 18.66 -5.28
CA ARG A 23 -14.37 17.66 -5.79
C ARG A 23 -14.18 16.24 -5.24
N ILE A 24 -13.15 15.96 -4.46
CA ILE A 24 -12.85 14.59 -3.98
C ILE A 24 -14.07 13.98 -3.25
N LYS A 25 -14.70 14.72 -2.34
CA LYS A 25 -15.85 14.23 -1.57
C LYS A 25 -17.07 13.95 -2.44
N ASP A 26 -17.28 14.74 -3.49
CA ASP A 26 -18.39 14.56 -4.41
C ASP A 26 -18.16 13.37 -5.34
N ASN A 27 -16.91 13.15 -5.73
CA ASN A 27 -16.49 12.12 -6.66
C ASN A 27 -16.37 10.74 -6.03
N LEU A 28 -16.07 10.64 -4.73
CA LEU A 28 -15.93 9.35 -4.06
C LEU A 28 -17.25 8.84 -3.48
N ILE A 29 -17.45 7.51 -3.48
CA ILE A 29 -18.56 6.89 -2.77
C ILE A 29 -18.37 7.12 -1.27
N GLY A 30 -19.38 7.69 -0.59
CA GLY A 30 -19.29 8.12 0.80
C GLY A 30 -19.37 6.98 1.82
N ASN A 31 -20.22 5.96 1.56
CA ASN A 31 -20.38 4.77 2.39
C ASN A 31 -20.62 3.56 1.50
N TYR A 32 -19.81 2.53 1.66
CA TYR A 32 -19.93 1.29 0.89
C TYR A 32 -19.13 0.15 1.51
N THR A 33 -19.52 -1.06 1.19
CA THR A 33 -18.79 -2.28 1.50
C THR A 33 -18.30 -2.94 0.21
N ILE A 34 -17.07 -3.43 0.23
CA ILE A 34 -16.44 -4.22 -0.84
C ILE A 34 -15.82 -5.48 -0.25
N ASP A 35 -15.72 -6.52 -1.08
CA ASP A 35 -14.83 -7.63 -0.78
C ASP A 35 -13.41 -7.30 -1.23
N PHE A 36 -12.42 -7.82 -0.54
CA PHE A 36 -11.02 -7.59 -0.87
C PHE A 36 -10.18 -8.87 -0.79
N PHE A 37 -9.13 -8.90 -1.59
CA PHE A 37 -7.97 -9.77 -1.45
C PHE A 37 -6.75 -8.90 -1.13
N LEU A 38 -5.96 -9.31 -0.14
CA LEU A 38 -4.72 -8.64 0.22
C LEU A 38 -3.58 -9.67 0.28
N ARG A 39 -2.49 -9.40 -0.43
CA ARG A 39 -1.21 -10.11 -0.29
C ARG A 39 -0.21 -9.23 0.40
N ASN A 40 0.42 -9.76 1.44
CA ASN A 40 1.46 -9.08 2.22
C ASN A 40 2.72 -9.93 2.22
N VAL A 41 3.81 -9.38 1.72
CA VAL A 41 5.11 -10.06 1.59
C VAL A 41 6.15 -9.27 2.35
N LEU A 42 6.86 -9.93 3.26
CA LEU A 42 8.01 -9.36 3.95
C LEU A 42 9.28 -10.08 3.53
N LYS A 43 10.27 -9.31 3.14
CA LYS A 43 11.63 -9.80 2.86
C LYS A 43 12.62 -9.20 3.85
N GLN A 44 13.60 -9.98 4.25
CA GLN A 44 14.82 -9.49 4.89
C GLN A 44 15.93 -9.57 3.84
N GLU A 45 16.54 -8.44 3.50
CA GLU A 45 17.41 -8.32 2.33
C GLU A 45 16.68 -8.80 1.05
N LYS A 46 17.10 -9.92 0.50
CA LYS A 46 16.50 -10.55 -0.69
C LYS A 46 15.65 -11.79 -0.36
N GLU A 47 15.67 -12.26 0.88
CA GLU A 47 14.96 -13.48 1.28
C GLU A 47 13.53 -13.18 1.72
N THR A 48 12.55 -13.86 1.16
CA THR A 48 11.17 -13.82 1.66
C THR A 48 11.12 -14.51 3.02
N ILE A 49 10.62 -13.81 4.03
CA ILE A 49 10.47 -14.32 5.40
C ILE A 49 9.02 -14.43 5.84
N VAL A 50 8.10 -13.67 5.22
CA VAL A 50 6.67 -13.83 5.41
C VAL A 50 5.95 -13.70 4.08
N LEU A 51 5.03 -14.62 3.83
CA LEU A 51 4.00 -14.53 2.81
C LEU A 51 2.64 -14.69 3.49
N GLN A 52 1.75 -13.72 3.34
CA GLN A 52 0.42 -13.74 3.92
C GLN A 52 -0.61 -13.28 2.88
N ASP A 53 -1.68 -14.04 2.73
CA ASP A 53 -2.88 -13.66 2.00
C ASP A 53 -4.05 -13.54 2.98
N LEU A 54 -4.81 -12.45 2.84
CA LEU A 54 -6.05 -12.17 3.56
C LEU A 54 -7.18 -11.96 2.56
N SER A 55 -8.34 -12.49 2.85
CA SER A 55 -9.58 -12.17 2.15
C SER A 55 -10.66 -11.79 3.14
N GLY A 56 -11.47 -10.80 2.79
CA GLY A 56 -12.47 -10.28 3.71
C GLY A 56 -13.33 -9.19 3.09
N LYS A 57 -14.04 -8.49 3.95
CA LYS A 57 -14.87 -7.34 3.62
C LYS A 57 -14.32 -6.09 4.26
N LYS A 58 -14.38 -4.99 3.50
CA LYS A 58 -14.01 -3.67 3.96
C LYS A 58 -15.20 -2.74 3.80
N ASN A 59 -15.66 -2.14 4.90
CA ASN A 59 -16.58 -1.02 4.85
C ASN A 59 -15.79 0.29 4.92
N GLN A 60 -16.11 1.22 4.03
CA GLN A 60 -15.58 2.57 4.00
C GLN A 60 -16.71 3.55 4.27
N ASN A 61 -16.58 4.38 5.31
CA ASN A 61 -17.52 5.46 5.62
C ASN A 61 -16.77 6.75 5.88
N ILE A 62 -16.72 7.63 4.89
CA ILE A 62 -15.98 8.90 4.98
C ILE A 62 -16.59 9.91 5.95
N SER A 63 -17.85 9.71 6.36
CA SER A 63 -18.55 10.56 7.32
C SER A 63 -18.44 10.09 8.76
N SER A 64 -17.96 8.84 8.98
CA SER A 64 -17.79 8.27 10.32
C SER A 64 -16.45 8.67 10.94
N LYS A 65 -16.39 8.67 12.28
CA LYS A 65 -15.13 8.80 13.03
C LYS A 65 -14.21 7.62 12.71
N ASP A 66 -14.76 6.41 12.67
CA ASP A 66 -14.07 5.18 12.26
C ASP A 66 -14.30 4.99 10.76
N LYS A 67 -13.48 5.65 9.96
CA LYS A 67 -13.63 5.71 8.49
C LYS A 67 -13.59 4.36 7.80
N ILE A 68 -12.98 3.35 8.43
CA ILE A 68 -12.74 2.02 7.86
C ILE A 68 -13.08 0.97 8.90
N SER A 69 -13.82 -0.06 8.50
CA SER A 69 -14.06 -1.27 9.28
C SER A 69 -13.70 -2.50 8.46
N ILE A 70 -13.14 -3.51 9.09
CA ILE A 70 -12.62 -4.72 8.43
C ILE A 70 -13.21 -5.97 9.07
N GLU A 71 -13.71 -6.87 8.22
CA GLU A 71 -14.08 -8.25 8.54
C GLU A 71 -13.20 -9.20 7.73
N ILE A 72 -12.26 -9.88 8.36
CA ILE A 72 -11.41 -10.89 7.73
C ILE A 72 -12.18 -12.22 7.75
N LEU A 73 -12.38 -12.80 6.56
CA LEU A 73 -13.12 -14.06 6.39
C LEU A 73 -12.19 -15.26 6.35
N ASN A 74 -11.00 -15.08 5.75
CA ASN A 74 -10.06 -16.18 5.63
C ASN A 74 -8.61 -15.67 5.53
N MET A 75 -7.67 -16.51 5.97
CA MET A 75 -6.24 -16.18 5.94
C MET A 75 -5.42 -17.43 5.60
N ARG A 76 -4.32 -17.21 4.87
CA ARG A 76 -3.21 -18.16 4.78
C ARG A 76 -1.90 -17.42 4.98
N LYS A 77 -0.93 -18.05 5.66
CA LYS A 77 0.32 -17.43 6.02
C LYS A 77 1.44 -18.45 6.15
N VAL A 78 2.59 -18.12 5.63
CA VAL A 78 3.86 -18.78 5.90
C VAL A 78 4.82 -17.74 6.46
N LYS A 79 5.36 -17.98 7.65
CA LYS A 79 6.30 -17.10 8.32
C LYS A 79 7.51 -17.90 8.74
N LEU A 80 8.70 -17.44 8.37
CA LEU A 80 9.97 -17.93 8.87
C LEU A 80 10.22 -17.36 10.27
N TYR A 81 10.50 -18.23 11.22
CA TYR A 81 10.97 -17.84 12.55
C TYR A 81 12.49 -17.88 12.60
N ASP A 82 13.12 -16.74 12.83
CA ASP A 82 14.50 -16.72 13.27
C ASP A 82 14.52 -16.58 14.80
N LYS A 83 14.92 -17.65 15.51
CA LYS A 83 15.03 -17.66 16.97
C LYS A 83 16.08 -16.70 17.51
N LYS A 84 17.00 -16.22 16.67
CA LYS A 84 18.17 -15.46 17.10
C LYS A 84 17.98 -13.95 17.09
N GLU A 85 16.98 -13.45 16.35
CA GLU A 85 16.75 -12.02 16.17
C GLU A 85 15.31 -11.67 16.55
N GLY A 86 15.00 -11.63 17.84
CA GLY A 86 13.68 -11.25 18.37
C GLY A 86 13.34 -9.75 18.18
N ILE A 87 13.47 -9.23 16.97
CA ILE A 87 13.10 -7.85 16.64
C ILE A 87 11.64 -7.86 16.19
N ASP A 88 10.75 -7.38 17.05
CA ASP A 88 9.32 -7.24 16.76
C ASP A 88 9.04 -5.85 16.19
N PHE A 89 9.02 -5.74 14.85
CA PHE A 89 8.60 -4.52 14.17
C PHE A 89 7.09 -4.45 14.06
N LYS A 90 6.54 -3.24 14.16
CA LYS A 90 5.18 -2.95 13.71
C LYS A 90 5.25 -2.54 12.25
N PHE A 91 4.70 -3.39 11.37
CA PHE A 91 4.53 -3.09 9.95
C PHE A 91 3.19 -2.40 9.70
N GLN A 92 2.90 -2.11 8.43
CA GLN A 92 1.72 -1.36 8.00
C GLN A 92 0.42 -2.04 8.46
N ASN A 93 -0.56 -1.21 8.71
CA ASN A 93 -1.92 -1.56 9.09
C ASN A 93 -2.93 -1.09 8.03
N PHE A 94 -4.20 -1.46 8.15
CA PHE A 94 -5.24 -1.07 7.17
C PHE A 94 -5.45 0.44 7.10
N GLU A 95 -5.31 1.15 8.20
CA GLU A 95 -5.47 2.60 8.26
C GLU A 95 -4.38 3.30 7.44
N GLU A 96 -3.11 2.95 7.64
CA GLU A 96 -1.97 3.50 6.90
C GLU A 96 -2.05 3.17 5.40
N ILE A 97 -2.45 1.93 5.07
CA ILE A 97 -2.60 1.51 3.67
C ILE A 97 -3.70 2.29 2.99
N SER A 98 -4.86 2.43 3.64
CA SER A 98 -6.06 3.03 3.04
C SER A 98 -6.08 4.55 3.07
N ASN A 99 -5.21 5.19 3.87
CA ASN A 99 -5.16 6.64 3.97
C ASN A 99 -4.63 7.26 2.67
N LEU A 100 -5.44 8.15 2.07
CA LEU A 100 -5.06 8.94 0.90
C LEU A 100 -4.56 10.31 1.38
N VAL A 101 -3.26 10.47 1.47
CA VAL A 101 -2.65 11.77 1.75
C VAL A 101 -2.39 12.47 0.42
N ALA A 102 -3.23 13.45 0.09
CA ALA A 102 -3.06 14.24 -1.13
C ALA A 102 -1.88 15.23 -0.98
N PRO A 103 -1.03 15.42 -2.02
CA PRO A 103 0.03 16.41 -2.00
C PRO A 103 -0.56 17.82 -1.93
N SER A 104 -0.05 18.64 -0.98
CA SER A 104 -0.56 20.01 -0.79
C SER A 104 -0.30 20.89 -2.01
N PRO A 105 -1.32 21.61 -2.54
CA PRO A 105 -1.11 22.57 -3.64
C PRO A 105 -0.10 23.65 -3.34
N SER A 106 0.03 24.07 -2.09
CA SER A 106 1.02 25.06 -1.65
C SER A 106 2.41 24.47 -1.40
N GLY A 107 2.50 23.19 -1.02
CA GLY A 107 3.74 22.50 -0.64
C GLY A 107 4.45 21.78 -1.78
N CYS A 108 3.79 21.61 -2.94
CA CYS A 108 4.35 20.91 -4.08
C CYS A 108 4.38 21.78 -5.34
N ASN A 109 5.33 21.47 -6.22
CA ASN A 109 5.30 21.88 -7.62
C ASN A 109 4.47 20.86 -8.39
N PHE A 110 3.68 21.33 -9.37
CA PHE A 110 2.84 20.50 -10.22
C PHE A 110 3.13 20.78 -11.67
N THR A 111 3.41 19.74 -12.44
CA THR A 111 3.74 19.83 -13.87
C THR A 111 2.81 18.92 -14.66
N GLU A 112 2.07 19.49 -15.60
CA GLU A 112 1.31 18.69 -16.55
C GLU A 112 2.27 18.05 -17.54
N ILE A 113 2.08 16.75 -17.79
CA ILE A 113 2.85 16.01 -18.78
C ILE A 113 1.93 15.43 -19.84
N GLU A 114 2.46 15.19 -21.02
CA GLU A 114 1.71 14.57 -22.12
C GLU A 114 1.16 13.22 -21.71
N PHE A 115 -0.09 12.97 -22.07
CA PHE A 115 -0.80 11.71 -21.78
C PHE A 115 -1.63 11.30 -23.00
N ASN A 116 -1.46 10.05 -23.45
CA ASN A 116 -1.99 9.55 -24.71
C ASN A 116 -3.53 9.34 -24.74
N ASP A 117 -4.26 9.81 -23.73
CA ASP A 117 -5.71 9.73 -23.66
C ASP A 117 -6.30 11.12 -23.42
N GLU A 118 -7.05 11.64 -24.40
CA GLU A 118 -7.65 12.97 -24.37
C GLU A 118 -8.66 13.20 -23.24
N ASN A 119 -9.22 12.14 -22.68
CA ASN A 119 -10.18 12.23 -21.57
C ASN A 119 -9.50 12.42 -20.22
N TYR A 120 -8.20 12.20 -20.14
CA TYR A 120 -7.44 12.28 -18.91
C TYR A 120 -6.32 13.32 -19.00
N LYS A 121 -5.90 13.74 -17.83
CA LYS A 121 -4.76 14.62 -17.63
C LYS A 121 -3.81 13.97 -16.64
N LYS A 122 -2.53 13.88 -16.96
CA LYS A 122 -1.50 13.41 -16.03
C LYS A 122 -0.71 14.60 -15.51
N ILE A 123 -0.61 14.70 -14.19
CA ILE A 123 0.10 15.78 -13.50
C ILE A 123 1.10 15.15 -12.55
N GLU A 124 2.37 15.43 -12.78
CA GLU A 124 3.45 15.11 -11.85
C GLU A 124 3.53 16.13 -10.73
N PHE A 125 3.97 15.69 -9.56
CA PHE A 125 4.23 16.56 -8.42
C PHE A 125 5.51 16.17 -7.71
N GLU A 126 6.13 17.18 -7.08
CA GLU A 126 7.26 17.02 -6.18
C GLU A 126 7.21 18.08 -5.07
N SER A 127 7.69 17.78 -3.90
CA SER A 127 7.82 18.73 -2.80
C SER A 127 8.69 19.91 -3.20
N LYS A 128 8.23 21.15 -2.97
CA LYS A 128 9.03 22.36 -3.23
C LYS A 128 10.33 22.38 -2.44
N ASN A 129 10.24 21.90 -1.19
CA ASN A 129 11.38 21.78 -0.29
C ASN A 129 11.24 20.48 0.51
N LYS A 130 12.36 19.84 0.81
CA LYS A 130 12.40 18.81 1.84
C LYS A 130 12.38 19.47 3.22
N ASN A 131 11.80 18.78 4.19
CA ASN A 131 11.81 19.26 5.57
C ASN A 131 13.22 19.16 6.18
N THR A 132 13.39 19.58 7.44
CA THR A 132 14.68 19.56 8.16
C THR A 132 15.26 18.14 8.36
N GLN A 133 14.45 17.10 8.15
CA GLN A 133 14.86 15.70 8.19
C GLN A 133 15.11 15.12 6.79
N GLY A 134 15.18 15.96 5.76
CA GLY A 134 15.39 15.53 4.38
C GLY A 134 14.19 14.83 3.73
N LEU A 135 12.97 14.98 4.31
CA LEU A 135 11.77 14.31 3.82
C LEU A 135 11.02 15.16 2.80
N GLY A 136 10.77 14.62 1.64
CA GLY A 136 9.90 15.12 0.59
C GLY A 136 9.07 13.99 -0.03
N ILE A 137 8.20 14.35 -0.94
CA ILE A 137 7.37 13.43 -1.73
C ILE A 137 7.43 13.80 -3.20
N LYS A 138 7.25 12.80 -4.06
CA LYS A 138 7.08 12.96 -5.51
C LYS A 138 6.13 11.91 -6.06
N GLY A 139 5.58 12.18 -7.22
CA GLY A 139 4.67 11.23 -7.85
C GLY A 139 3.84 11.82 -8.96
N TYR A 140 2.68 11.23 -9.22
CA TYR A 140 1.75 11.75 -10.22
C TYR A 140 0.29 11.43 -9.88
N LEU A 141 -0.59 12.22 -10.49
CA LEU A 141 -2.03 12.05 -10.53
C LEU A 141 -2.46 11.86 -11.98
N VAL A 142 -3.34 10.88 -12.24
CA VAL A 142 -4.14 10.83 -13.48
C VAL A 142 -5.56 11.24 -13.13
N ILE A 143 -6.07 12.23 -13.84
CA ILE A 143 -7.34 12.90 -13.53
C ILE A 143 -8.27 12.79 -14.72
N ASN A 144 -9.49 12.34 -14.51
CA ASN A 144 -10.56 12.42 -15.51
C ASN A 144 -10.98 13.89 -15.66
N LYS A 145 -10.82 14.46 -16.87
CA LYS A 145 -11.07 15.88 -17.14
C LYS A 145 -12.53 16.28 -16.95
N LYS A 146 -13.47 15.39 -17.29
CA LYS A 146 -14.92 15.65 -17.22
C LYS A 146 -15.39 15.73 -15.77
N ASP A 147 -14.96 14.79 -14.93
CA ASP A 147 -15.44 14.66 -13.57
C ASP A 147 -14.54 15.41 -12.56
N LEU A 148 -13.34 15.82 -12.98
CA LEU A 148 -12.25 16.29 -12.09
C LEU A 148 -11.94 15.25 -11.01
N ALA A 149 -12.01 13.96 -11.37
CA ALA A 149 -11.81 12.85 -10.46
C ALA A 149 -10.43 12.23 -10.63
N ILE A 150 -9.75 11.94 -9.52
CA ILE A 150 -8.50 11.19 -9.52
C ILE A 150 -8.83 9.73 -9.85
N VAL A 151 -8.26 9.19 -10.93
CA VAL A 151 -8.43 7.79 -11.34
C VAL A 151 -7.18 6.95 -11.06
N GLU A 152 -6.02 7.60 -10.95
CA GLU A 152 -4.77 6.95 -10.55
C GLU A 152 -3.95 7.93 -9.72
N PHE A 153 -3.38 7.43 -8.64
CA PHE A 153 -2.52 8.19 -7.74
C PHE A 153 -1.27 7.37 -7.43
N LYS A 154 -0.11 7.90 -7.74
CA LYS A 154 1.17 7.32 -7.33
C LYS A 154 1.98 8.34 -6.56
N MET A 155 2.48 7.93 -5.40
CA MET A 155 3.32 8.76 -4.55
C MET A 155 4.47 7.93 -4.01
N SER A 156 5.64 8.50 -3.97
CA SER A 156 6.85 7.93 -3.38
C SER A 156 7.55 8.94 -2.50
N SER A 157 8.34 8.43 -1.57
CA SER A 157 9.27 9.26 -0.82
C SER A 157 10.33 9.85 -1.75
N ASP A 158 10.71 11.10 -1.47
CA ASP A 158 11.91 11.76 -1.99
C ASP A 158 12.76 12.16 -0.79
N ILE A 159 13.62 11.24 -0.34
CA ILE A 159 14.33 11.34 0.94
C ILE A 159 15.81 11.57 0.71
N ASP A 160 16.35 12.59 1.42
CA ASP A 160 17.76 12.71 1.63
C ASP A 160 18.18 11.80 2.80
N THR A 161 18.80 10.67 2.47
CA THR A 161 19.14 9.64 3.45
C THR A 161 20.22 10.10 4.43
N ASP A 162 21.03 11.08 4.09
CA ASP A 162 22.07 11.61 4.98
C ASP A 162 21.48 12.44 6.11
N LEU A 163 20.35 13.10 5.85
CA LEU A 163 19.60 13.88 6.84
C LEU A 163 18.56 13.07 7.61
N LEU A 164 18.18 11.87 7.12
CA LEU A 164 17.12 11.07 7.71
C LEU A 164 17.56 10.49 9.07
N PRO A 165 16.93 10.90 10.19
CA PRO A 165 17.32 10.41 11.50
C PRO A 165 16.90 8.96 11.73
N TYR A 166 17.67 8.26 12.57
CA TYR A 166 17.25 6.97 13.10
C TYR A 166 16.35 7.15 14.32
N SER A 167 15.24 6.42 14.32
CA SER A 167 14.42 6.17 15.50
C SER A 167 15.01 5.01 16.30
N LYS A 168 14.75 4.97 17.62
CA LYS A 168 15.17 3.88 18.50
C LYS A 168 13.95 3.10 18.99
N PHE A 169 14.06 1.79 19.08
CA PHE A 169 13.11 1.01 19.85
C PHE A 169 13.28 1.30 21.36
N MET A 170 12.16 1.47 22.07
CA MET A 170 12.19 1.67 23.51
C MET A 170 12.99 0.56 24.20
N LEU A 171 13.91 0.93 25.08
CA LEU A 171 14.77 0.02 25.87
C LEU A 171 15.70 -0.89 25.03
N SER A 172 15.92 -0.56 23.76
CA SER A 172 16.75 -1.35 22.85
C SER A 172 17.89 -0.51 22.27
N LYS A 173 19.00 -1.16 21.91
CA LYS A 173 20.08 -0.58 21.12
C LYS A 173 19.79 -0.57 19.61
N VAL A 174 18.70 -1.20 19.21
CA VAL A 174 18.30 -1.28 17.81
C VAL A 174 17.76 0.05 17.35
N LYS A 175 18.27 0.53 16.21
CA LYS A 175 17.83 1.73 15.53
C LYS A 175 17.20 1.36 14.20
N TYR A 176 16.25 2.16 13.72
CA TYR A 176 15.63 1.97 12.42
C TYR A 176 15.27 3.31 11.77
N ARG A 177 15.16 3.29 10.44
CA ARG A 177 14.60 4.38 9.63
C ARG A 177 13.93 3.82 8.39
N THR A 178 13.08 4.62 7.75
CA THR A 178 12.35 4.25 6.53
C THR A 178 12.86 5.10 5.36
N PRO A 179 13.92 4.67 4.66
CA PRO A 179 14.54 5.46 3.59
C PRO A 179 13.70 5.50 2.32
N GLU A 180 12.78 4.56 2.14
CA GLU A 180 11.99 4.47 0.91
C GLU A 180 10.60 3.92 1.20
N TRP A 181 9.59 4.56 0.60
CA TRP A 181 8.24 4.02 0.51
C TRP A 181 7.58 4.48 -0.79
N ASN A 182 6.68 3.64 -1.30
CA ASN A 182 5.90 3.88 -2.51
C ASN A 182 4.46 3.50 -2.26
N LYS A 183 3.52 4.28 -2.79
CA LYS A 183 2.10 4.00 -2.75
C LYS A 183 1.48 4.27 -4.10
N HIS A 184 0.68 3.33 -4.59
CA HIS A 184 0.02 3.41 -5.88
C HIS A 184 -1.44 2.96 -5.73
N ILE A 185 -2.39 3.81 -6.07
CA ILE A 185 -3.83 3.55 -5.95
C ILE A 185 -4.50 3.79 -7.30
N LYS A 186 -5.36 2.87 -7.71
CA LYS A 186 -6.22 3.04 -8.88
C LYS A 186 -7.68 3.05 -8.47
N PHE A 187 -8.45 3.90 -9.14
CA PHE A 187 -9.88 4.06 -8.92
C PHE A 187 -10.63 3.76 -10.20
N ILE A 188 -11.82 3.20 -10.06
CA ILE A 188 -12.78 3.09 -11.16
C ILE A 188 -14.10 3.73 -10.77
N LYS A 189 -14.88 4.07 -11.79
CA LYS A 189 -16.20 4.63 -11.62
C LYS A 189 -17.23 3.52 -11.51
N ASP A 190 -17.97 3.51 -10.42
CA ASP A 190 -19.12 2.64 -10.26
C ASP A 190 -20.28 3.14 -11.12
N VAL A 191 -20.86 2.25 -11.91
CA VAL A 191 -21.91 2.60 -12.87
C VAL A 191 -23.21 3.01 -12.15
N ALA A 192 -23.51 2.36 -11.03
CA ALA A 192 -24.77 2.58 -10.32
C ALA A 192 -24.78 3.93 -9.57
N SER A 193 -23.71 4.25 -8.86
CA SER A 193 -23.59 5.49 -8.09
C SER A 193 -23.03 6.67 -8.90
N ASN A 194 -22.44 6.40 -10.09
CA ASN A 194 -21.69 7.37 -10.89
C ASN A 194 -20.52 8.03 -10.13
N LYS A 195 -19.98 7.35 -9.12
CA LYS A 195 -18.88 7.79 -8.24
C LYS A 195 -17.72 6.81 -8.26
N TYR A 196 -16.58 7.23 -7.79
CA TYR A 196 -15.35 6.46 -7.83
C TYR A 196 -15.07 5.72 -6.50
N TYR A 197 -14.40 4.58 -6.62
CA TYR A 197 -13.90 3.82 -5.49
C TYR A 197 -12.55 3.16 -5.84
N PRO A 198 -11.68 2.87 -4.87
CA PRO A 198 -10.39 2.24 -5.11
C PRO A 198 -10.57 0.75 -5.48
N VAL A 199 -9.94 0.32 -6.57
CA VAL A 199 -9.93 -1.09 -7.03
C VAL A 199 -8.63 -1.79 -6.76
N SER A 200 -7.53 -1.05 -6.71
CA SER A 200 -6.24 -1.62 -6.33
C SER A 200 -5.42 -0.61 -5.56
N LEU A 201 -4.67 -1.13 -4.60
CA LEU A 201 -3.68 -0.39 -3.86
C LEU A 201 -2.43 -1.24 -3.74
N LYS A 202 -1.29 -0.67 -4.11
CA LYS A 202 0.02 -1.25 -3.85
C LYS A 202 0.81 -0.32 -2.94
N MET A 203 1.48 -0.89 -1.93
CA MET A 203 2.37 -0.17 -1.04
C MET A 203 3.65 -0.95 -0.83
N ASP A 204 4.78 -0.33 -1.08
CA ASP A 204 6.11 -0.89 -0.81
C ASP A 204 6.80 0.01 0.22
N VAL A 205 7.40 -0.59 1.24
CA VAL A 205 8.12 0.12 2.29
C VAL A 205 9.44 -0.58 2.56
N LYS A 206 10.52 0.18 2.58
CA LYS A 206 11.86 -0.29 2.94
C LYS A 206 12.24 0.29 4.28
N VAL A 207 12.61 -0.58 5.22
CA VAL A 207 13.04 -0.21 6.56
C VAL A 207 14.50 -0.66 6.75
N GLU A 208 15.37 0.28 7.03
CA GLU A 208 16.74 0.00 7.45
C GLU A 208 16.79 -0.21 8.95
N VAL A 209 17.44 -1.28 9.37
CA VAL A 209 17.60 -1.65 10.77
C VAL A 209 19.07 -1.76 11.08
N VAL A 210 19.51 -1.11 12.15
CA VAL A 210 20.88 -1.11 12.63
C VAL A 210 20.91 -1.66 14.06
N THR A 211 21.68 -2.72 14.23
CA THR A 211 22.00 -3.34 15.53
C THR A 211 23.46 -3.08 15.90
N ASP A 212 23.88 -3.46 17.08
CA ASP A 212 25.30 -3.38 17.49
C ASP A 212 26.24 -4.23 16.58
N LYS A 213 25.68 -5.19 15.82
CA LYS A 213 26.46 -6.16 15.04
C LYS A 213 26.39 -5.95 13.54
N LYS A 214 25.27 -5.48 13.02
CA LYS A 214 25.01 -5.38 11.58
C LYS A 214 23.91 -4.38 11.23
N SER A 215 23.92 -3.94 9.99
CA SER A 215 22.79 -3.25 9.35
C SER A 215 22.17 -4.18 8.31
N PHE A 216 20.84 -4.11 8.14
CA PHE A 216 20.09 -4.88 7.15
C PHE A 216 18.75 -4.20 6.83
N TYR A 217 18.13 -4.62 5.73
CA TYR A 217 16.87 -4.05 5.26
C TYR A 217 15.72 -5.04 5.37
N PHE A 218 14.57 -4.52 5.81
CA PHE A 218 13.28 -5.15 5.55
C PHE A 218 12.59 -4.45 4.39
N ASN A 219 12.02 -5.23 3.48
CA ASN A 219 11.20 -4.75 2.37
C ASN A 219 9.81 -5.37 2.53
N ASN A 220 8.82 -4.55 2.83
CA ASN A 220 7.43 -4.96 2.93
C ASN A 220 6.66 -4.51 1.69
N SER A 221 5.98 -5.45 1.03
CA SER A 221 5.13 -5.19 -0.14
C SER A 221 3.71 -5.65 0.15
N ILE A 222 2.75 -4.76 -0.06
CA ILE A 222 1.32 -5.00 0.12
C ILE A 222 0.61 -4.73 -1.20
N ASP A 223 -0.11 -5.73 -1.68
CA ASP A 223 -1.05 -5.62 -2.80
C ASP A 223 -2.46 -5.86 -2.27
N LEU A 224 -3.35 -4.86 -2.36
CA LEU A 224 -4.75 -4.96 -2.00
C LEU A 224 -5.61 -4.74 -3.24
N PHE A 225 -6.53 -5.66 -3.51
CA PHE A 225 -7.47 -5.60 -4.63
C PHE A 225 -8.90 -5.67 -4.13
N THR A 226 -9.76 -4.84 -4.68
CA THR A 226 -11.20 -4.95 -4.54
C THR A 226 -11.70 -6.06 -5.46
N THR A 227 -12.44 -7.04 -4.93
CA THR A 227 -12.92 -8.22 -5.66
C THR A 227 -14.42 -8.23 -5.92
N SER A 228 -15.15 -7.23 -5.42
CA SER A 228 -16.59 -7.04 -5.68
C SER A 228 -16.91 -5.58 -6.01
N ALA A 229 -18.07 -5.34 -6.63
CA ALA A 229 -18.63 -4.00 -6.73
C ALA A 229 -19.00 -3.45 -5.35
N PRO A 230 -19.00 -2.10 -5.16
CA PRO A 230 -19.49 -1.46 -3.97
C PRO A 230 -20.97 -1.78 -3.72
N ARG A 231 -21.33 -2.02 -2.46
CA ARG A 231 -22.71 -2.32 -2.07
C ARG A 231 -23.01 -1.80 -0.66
N ASP A 232 -24.30 -1.63 -0.36
CA ASP A 232 -24.76 -1.34 1.00
C ASP A 232 -24.90 -2.67 1.75
N GLU A 233 -23.90 -3.02 2.52
CA GLU A 233 -23.86 -4.22 3.34
C GLU A 233 -23.22 -3.90 4.69
N LYS A 234 -23.84 -4.35 5.76
CA LYS A 234 -23.24 -4.30 7.10
C LYS A 234 -22.24 -5.45 7.26
N ILE A 235 -21.08 -5.14 7.78
CA ILE A 235 -20.06 -6.13 8.15
C ILE A 235 -20.01 -6.31 9.66
N ILE A 236 -19.41 -7.40 10.11
CA ILE A 236 -19.11 -7.67 11.53
C ILE A 236 -17.59 -7.47 11.70
N PRO A 237 -17.14 -6.29 12.16
CA PRO A 237 -15.72 -6.02 12.29
C PRO A 237 -15.07 -7.00 13.27
N ASN A 238 -13.99 -7.66 12.84
CA ASN A 238 -13.26 -8.63 13.63
C ASN A 238 -11.76 -8.40 13.67
N PHE A 239 -11.29 -7.32 13.01
CA PHE A 239 -9.90 -6.92 13.01
C PHE A 239 -9.78 -5.40 13.14
N SER A 240 -8.96 -4.94 14.09
CA SER A 240 -8.70 -3.51 14.29
C SER A 240 -7.82 -2.95 13.19
N THR A 241 -8.21 -1.82 12.61
CA THR A 241 -7.53 -1.19 11.46
C THR A 241 -6.14 -0.63 11.78
N ASP A 242 -5.84 -0.42 13.08
CA ASP A 242 -4.55 0.05 13.59
C ASP A 242 -3.56 -1.08 13.92
N LYS A 243 -4.00 -2.35 13.85
CA LYS A 243 -3.14 -3.50 14.12
C LYS A 243 -2.26 -3.82 12.92
N ASP A 244 -1.03 -4.24 13.22
CA ASP A 244 -0.09 -4.83 12.28
C ASP A 244 -0.73 -6.05 11.59
N LEU A 245 -0.74 -6.03 10.26
CA LEU A 245 -1.35 -7.09 9.44
C LEU A 245 -0.71 -8.47 9.67
N PHE A 246 0.60 -8.54 9.89
CA PHE A 246 1.29 -9.81 10.15
C PHE A 246 0.88 -10.46 11.48
N LYS A 247 0.27 -9.69 12.40
CA LYS A 247 -0.27 -10.21 13.67
C LYS A 247 -1.68 -10.76 13.55
N ALA A 248 -2.30 -10.70 12.37
CA ALA A 248 -3.59 -11.31 12.11
C ALA A 248 -3.52 -12.84 12.30
N LYS A 249 -4.56 -13.40 12.97
CA LYS A 249 -4.74 -14.83 13.19
C LYS A 249 -6.19 -15.17 12.90
N PHE A 250 -6.43 -15.82 11.77
CA PHE A 250 -7.75 -16.21 11.30
C PHE A 250 -7.74 -17.63 10.79
N ILE A 251 -8.93 -18.19 10.62
CA ILE A 251 -9.11 -19.56 10.10
C ILE A 251 -8.63 -19.66 8.66
N TYR A 252 -8.20 -20.87 8.32
CA TYR A 252 -7.92 -21.29 6.96
C TYR A 252 -8.99 -22.25 6.46
N SER A 253 -9.49 -22.07 5.25
CA SER A 253 -10.36 -23.01 4.55
C SER A 253 -9.86 -23.20 3.12
N ALA A 254 -9.49 -24.44 2.78
CA ALA A 254 -9.03 -24.77 1.45
C ALA A 254 -10.13 -24.55 0.39
N ASP A 255 -11.39 -24.87 0.74
CA ASP A 255 -12.51 -24.71 -0.19
C ASP A 255 -12.84 -23.24 -0.45
N PHE A 256 -12.69 -22.38 0.59
CA PHE A 256 -12.77 -20.94 0.40
C PHE A 256 -11.74 -20.46 -0.64
N TRP A 257 -10.47 -20.82 -0.48
CA TRP A 257 -9.41 -20.34 -1.36
C TRP A 257 -9.52 -20.89 -2.80
N LYS A 258 -10.05 -22.10 -3.00
CA LYS A 258 -10.32 -22.65 -4.35
C LYS A 258 -11.34 -21.84 -5.13
N SER A 259 -12.30 -21.21 -4.45
CA SER A 259 -13.36 -20.40 -5.06
C SER A 259 -12.99 -18.94 -5.30
N GLN A 260 -11.85 -18.48 -4.80
CA GLN A 260 -11.44 -17.07 -4.88
C GLN A 260 -10.56 -16.81 -6.11
N ASN A 261 -10.77 -15.66 -6.75
CA ASN A 261 -9.80 -15.11 -7.69
C ASN A 261 -8.59 -14.61 -6.91
N GLN A 262 -7.45 -15.26 -7.11
CA GLN A 262 -6.22 -14.98 -6.37
C GLN A 262 -5.18 -14.38 -7.29
N LEU A 263 -4.28 -13.57 -6.72
CA LEU A 263 -3.07 -13.18 -7.41
C LEU A 263 -2.19 -14.43 -7.67
N PRO A 264 -1.72 -14.63 -8.91
CA PRO A 264 -0.73 -15.66 -9.17
C PRO A 264 0.50 -15.48 -8.28
N LEU A 265 1.11 -16.59 -7.91
CA LEU A 265 2.42 -16.55 -7.24
C LEU A 265 3.49 -16.15 -8.25
N THR A 266 4.39 -15.27 -7.84
CA THR A 266 5.61 -15.05 -8.59
C THR A 266 6.53 -16.25 -8.46
N LYS A 267 7.45 -16.45 -9.40
CA LYS A 267 8.45 -17.54 -9.32
C LYS A 267 9.23 -17.52 -8.01
N GLU A 268 9.49 -16.33 -7.47
CA GLU A 268 10.18 -16.17 -6.20
C GLU A 268 9.35 -16.70 -5.02
N LEU A 269 8.07 -16.34 -4.96
CA LEU A 269 7.15 -16.81 -3.91
C LEU A 269 6.88 -18.31 -4.02
N ASP A 270 6.75 -18.85 -5.23
CA ASP A 270 6.64 -20.29 -5.45
C ASP A 270 7.90 -21.04 -4.96
N ASN A 271 9.09 -20.52 -5.25
CA ASN A 271 10.35 -21.07 -4.74
C ASN A 271 10.42 -21.03 -3.22
N PHE A 272 10.00 -19.92 -2.59
CA PHE A 272 9.93 -19.81 -1.13
C PHE A 272 9.03 -20.89 -0.52
N LEU A 273 7.83 -21.09 -1.08
CA LEU A 273 6.91 -22.13 -0.61
C LEU A 273 7.46 -23.54 -0.77
N LYS A 274 8.17 -23.83 -1.88
CA LYS A 274 8.86 -25.12 -2.09
C LYS A 274 9.95 -25.37 -1.04
N LEU A 275 10.76 -24.34 -0.72
CA LEU A 275 11.78 -24.45 0.34
C LEU A 275 11.14 -24.78 1.70
N VAL A 276 10.01 -24.17 2.02
CA VAL A 276 9.27 -24.45 3.25
C VAL A 276 8.71 -25.87 3.26
N ALA A 277 8.11 -26.32 2.17
CA ALA A 277 7.52 -27.65 2.04
C ALA A 277 8.59 -28.76 2.14
N ASP A 278 9.74 -28.55 1.51
CA ASP A 278 10.83 -29.51 1.49
C ASP A 278 11.56 -29.61 2.86
N LYS A 279 11.30 -28.69 3.80
CA LYS A 279 12.00 -28.60 5.11
C LYS A 279 13.53 -28.69 4.97
N LYS A 280 14.07 -28.17 3.86
CA LYS A 280 15.49 -28.29 3.53
C LYS A 280 16.42 -27.62 4.51
N ASP A 281 15.96 -26.56 5.18
CA ASP A 281 16.73 -25.86 6.20
C ASP A 281 16.25 -26.27 7.60
N LYS A 282 16.92 -27.26 8.20
CA LYS A 282 16.61 -27.74 9.55
C LYS A 282 16.92 -26.71 10.65
N THR A 283 17.62 -25.62 10.30
CA THR A 283 17.97 -24.55 11.24
C THR A 283 16.87 -23.48 11.34
N LYS A 284 15.92 -23.47 10.40
CA LYS A 284 14.82 -22.51 10.33
C LYS A 284 13.51 -23.16 10.76
N GLU A 285 12.73 -22.46 11.58
CA GLU A 285 11.37 -22.85 11.94
C GLU A 285 10.36 -22.01 11.15
N TYR A 286 9.29 -22.64 10.73
CA TYR A 286 8.22 -21.98 9.97
C TYR A 286 6.89 -22.12 10.70
N GLU A 287 6.14 -21.03 10.80
CA GLU A 287 4.72 -21.04 11.12
C GLU A 287 3.95 -21.11 9.80
N VAL A 288 3.13 -22.14 9.63
CA VAL A 288 2.30 -22.34 8.43
C VAL A 288 0.84 -22.37 8.82
N THR A 289 0.06 -21.47 8.24
CA THR A 289 -1.39 -21.47 8.33
C THR A 289 -1.94 -21.64 6.90
N GLY A 290 -2.36 -22.84 6.56
CA GLY A 290 -2.93 -23.19 5.27
C GLY A 290 -1.92 -23.35 4.13
N ASN A 291 -2.43 -23.66 2.95
CA ASN A 291 -1.69 -23.88 1.71
C ASN A 291 -1.92 -22.73 0.72
N PHE A 292 -0.93 -22.48 -0.13
CA PHE A 292 -0.98 -21.47 -1.19
C PHE A 292 -1.20 -22.12 -2.56
#